data_0f98d4ec5ddcc261759e39ac0bfbd750
#
_entry.id   0f98d4ec5ddcc261759e39ac0bfbd750
#
_cell.length_a   1.000
_cell.length_b   1.000
_cell.length_c   1.000
_cell.angle_alpha   90.00
_cell.angle_beta   90.00
_cell.angle_gamma   90.00
#
_symmetry.space_group_name_H-M   'P 1'
#
loop_
_entity.id
_entity.type
_entity.pdbx_description
1 polymer ?
#
loop_
_entity_poly.entity_id
_entity_poly.type
_entity_poly.pdbx_seq_one_letter_code
_entity_poly.pdbx_strand_id
1 'polypeptide(L)'
;MIVRRAREQEAVASLPTRHGDLQIHVFRLGDENEVIALVHGDVAGDEPVLVRLHSECLTGEALGSLRCDCGEQLEAGLEQVGHAERGVLLYLRHEGRGIGLFDKIRAYALQDGGLDTVDANVALGLPIDGRDYAAAAAVLKRLGVKRARVLTNNPAKLRSLAEHGIEVVERVPIEALPNPVNLSYLKTKARRMGHLLEGAPFVATAPSPNGHHTRPAVTVHYAQTIDGRIAARTGDAHWVSGESSLRLAHELRGSHDAIMVGIGTVLADDPRLTVRLVEGRSPIRVIVDSTLRLPIAANVLADRTTRTIVATTPLAPQERARAIHAAGGEVLRAHANETGGVDLADLLRRLRGIGVGSLLIEGGRGIITSALRSHVVDRLIVCIAPKVIGEGVAAVGDLHIDYLREALTFSRARFVTCGEDLIFYGEPQWEAMRASA
;
A
#
# COMPACT_ATOMS: atom_id res chain seq x y z
N MET A 1 35.85 14.69 -46.69
CA MET A 1 34.66 14.57 -45.86
C MET A 1 35.10 14.09 -44.48
N ILE A 2 35.34 15.02 -43.56
CA ILE A 2 35.86 14.71 -42.22
C ILE A 2 34.66 14.26 -41.38
N VAL A 3 34.57 12.96 -41.09
CA VAL A 3 33.65 12.42 -40.11
C VAL A 3 34.08 13.00 -38.77
N ARG A 4 33.41 14.06 -38.30
CA ARG A 4 33.51 14.52 -36.90
C ARG A 4 32.94 13.40 -36.05
N ARG A 5 33.77 12.61 -35.36
CA ARG A 5 33.39 11.81 -34.22
C ARG A 5 32.72 12.77 -33.25
N ALA A 6 31.43 12.58 -33.02
CA ALA A 6 30.70 13.30 -31.97
C ALA A 6 31.48 13.14 -30.67
N ARG A 7 32.04 14.24 -30.15
CA ARG A 7 32.72 14.22 -28.84
C ARG A 7 31.64 14.06 -27.82
N GLU A 8 31.72 12.97 -27.08
CA GLU A 8 30.94 12.79 -25.87
C GLU A 8 31.21 13.97 -24.95
N GLN A 9 30.16 14.70 -24.58
CA GLN A 9 30.25 15.93 -23.78
C GLN A 9 29.62 15.69 -22.43
N GLU A 10 30.20 16.24 -21.40
CA GLU A 10 29.67 16.27 -20.03
C GLU A 10 29.57 17.71 -19.57
N ALA A 11 28.45 18.05 -18.92
CA ALA A 11 28.25 19.30 -18.21
C ALA A 11 27.90 18.99 -16.76
N VAL A 12 28.52 19.72 -15.83
CA VAL A 12 28.35 19.50 -14.38
C VAL A 12 28.01 20.81 -13.67
N ALA A 13 27.06 20.74 -12.73
CA ALA A 13 26.73 21.86 -11.85
C ALA A 13 26.24 21.37 -10.48
N SER A 14 26.29 22.25 -9.47
CA SER A 14 25.61 22.01 -8.21
C SER A 14 24.09 22.20 -8.39
N LEU A 15 23.31 21.32 -7.78
CA LEU A 15 21.84 21.37 -7.80
C LEU A 15 21.29 21.22 -6.38
N PRO A 16 21.10 22.32 -5.65
CA PRO A 16 20.37 22.29 -4.38
C PRO A 16 18.93 21.85 -4.59
N THR A 17 18.50 20.85 -3.86
CA THR A 17 17.12 20.32 -3.92
C THR A 17 16.52 20.18 -2.53
N ARG A 18 15.21 19.99 -2.46
CA ARG A 18 14.53 19.63 -1.18
C ARG A 18 14.97 18.26 -0.63
N HIS A 19 15.66 17.44 -1.43
CA HIS A 19 16.20 16.12 -1.07
C HIS A 19 17.69 16.15 -0.73
N GLY A 20 18.29 17.34 -0.60
CA GLY A 20 19.70 17.56 -0.32
C GLY A 20 20.46 18.22 -1.48
N ASP A 21 21.72 18.47 -1.25
CA ASP A 21 22.64 19.05 -2.23
C ASP A 21 23.18 17.95 -3.15
N LEU A 22 22.76 18.00 -4.41
CA LEU A 22 23.18 17.06 -5.44
C LEU A 22 24.10 17.74 -6.46
N GLN A 23 24.92 16.97 -7.15
CA GLN A 23 25.55 17.40 -8.39
C GLN A 23 24.77 16.84 -9.58
N ILE A 24 24.42 17.73 -10.51
CA ILE A 24 23.80 17.34 -11.77
C ILE A 24 24.89 17.21 -12.82
N HIS A 25 24.98 16.03 -13.43
CA HIS A 25 25.82 15.73 -14.59
C HIS A 25 24.91 15.45 -15.78
N VAL A 26 25.15 16.09 -16.91
CA VAL A 26 24.44 15.81 -18.16
C VAL A 26 25.44 15.26 -19.17
N PHE A 27 25.25 14.00 -19.54
CA PHE A 27 26.09 13.31 -20.51
C PHE A 27 25.38 13.28 -21.87
N ARG A 28 26.07 13.73 -22.91
CA ARG A 28 25.61 13.57 -24.29
C ARG A 28 26.34 12.39 -24.93
N LEU A 29 25.56 11.33 -25.20
CA LEU A 29 26.04 10.07 -25.78
C LEU A 29 25.58 9.97 -27.23
N GLY A 30 26.41 10.43 -28.19
CA GLY A 30 26.01 10.58 -29.60
C GLY A 30 25.20 11.85 -29.86
N ASP A 31 24.50 11.89 -31.01
CA ASP A 31 23.89 13.13 -31.50
C ASP A 31 22.55 13.49 -30.83
N GLU A 32 21.84 12.56 -30.20
CA GLU A 32 20.48 12.80 -29.64
C GLU A 32 20.21 12.23 -28.26
N ASN A 33 21.14 11.45 -27.65
CA ASN A 33 20.89 10.82 -26.36
C ASN A 33 21.53 11.58 -25.20
N GLU A 34 20.75 12.28 -24.40
CA GLU A 34 21.18 12.86 -23.13
C GLU A 34 20.78 11.97 -21.96
N VAL A 35 21.74 11.67 -21.08
CA VAL A 35 21.52 11.00 -19.80
C VAL A 35 21.85 11.99 -18.70
N ILE A 36 20.92 12.19 -17.78
CA ILE A 36 21.11 13.05 -16.63
C ILE A 36 21.45 12.16 -15.43
N ALA A 37 22.52 12.49 -14.72
CA ALA A 37 22.87 11.85 -13.45
C ALA A 37 22.81 12.87 -12.32
N LEU A 38 22.06 12.55 -11.27
CA LEU A 38 22.05 13.27 -10.01
C LEU A 38 22.90 12.49 -9.01
N VAL A 39 23.98 13.10 -8.54
CA VAL A 39 25.02 12.44 -7.77
C VAL A 39 25.10 13.02 -6.38
N HIS A 40 25.14 12.19 -5.35
CA HIS A 40 25.39 12.55 -3.96
C HIS A 40 26.62 11.80 -3.42
N GLY A 41 27.52 12.52 -2.79
CA GLY A 41 28.77 11.98 -2.24
C GLY A 41 29.80 11.58 -3.29
N ASP A 42 30.91 10.95 -2.87
CA ASP A 42 31.90 10.39 -3.75
C ASP A 42 31.51 8.98 -4.18
N VAL A 43 31.17 8.82 -5.46
CA VAL A 43 30.63 7.56 -6.00
C VAL A 43 31.65 6.72 -6.73
N ALA A 44 32.93 7.20 -6.87
CA ALA A 44 33.98 6.45 -7.49
C ALA A 44 34.56 5.38 -6.54
N GLY A 45 35.03 4.25 -7.10
CA GLY A 45 35.74 3.22 -6.36
C GLY A 45 35.02 1.88 -6.26
N ASP A 46 35.42 1.09 -5.24
CA ASP A 46 34.96 -0.31 -5.07
C ASP A 46 33.82 -0.45 -4.06
N GLU A 47 33.46 0.60 -3.33
CA GLU A 47 32.35 0.59 -2.40
C GLU A 47 31.00 0.62 -3.14
N PRO A 48 29.98 -0.14 -2.68
CA PRO A 48 28.70 -0.15 -3.33
C PRO A 48 27.98 1.20 -3.27
N VAL A 49 27.49 1.68 -4.42
CA VAL A 49 26.72 2.92 -4.57
C VAL A 49 25.23 2.61 -4.66
N LEU A 50 24.39 3.41 -4.00
CA LEU A 50 22.93 3.34 -4.21
C LEU A 50 22.59 3.94 -5.58
N VAL A 51 22.07 3.11 -6.50
CA VAL A 51 21.81 3.51 -7.88
C VAL A 51 20.33 3.39 -8.21
N ARG A 52 19.72 4.47 -8.72
CA ARG A 52 18.39 4.48 -9.31
C ARG A 52 18.47 4.75 -10.80
N LEU A 53 17.91 3.83 -11.61
CA LEU A 53 17.60 4.09 -13.03
C LEU A 53 16.14 4.54 -13.13
N HIS A 54 15.91 5.82 -13.41
CA HIS A 54 14.56 6.38 -13.59
C HIS A 54 14.27 6.64 -15.07
N SER A 55 13.15 6.14 -15.55
CA SER A 55 12.66 6.38 -16.92
C SER A 55 11.65 7.49 -16.91
N GLU A 56 11.86 8.52 -17.73
CA GLU A 56 11.00 9.70 -17.88
C GLU A 56 9.53 9.35 -18.04
N CYS A 57 8.68 10.12 -17.39
CA CYS A 57 7.22 10.03 -17.52
C CYS A 57 6.58 11.40 -17.30
N LEU A 58 6.52 12.22 -18.36
CA LEU A 58 6.00 13.58 -18.29
C LEU A 58 4.63 13.65 -17.59
N THR A 59 3.73 12.72 -17.92
CA THR A 59 2.37 12.73 -17.37
C THR A 59 2.35 12.49 -15.86
N GLY A 60 3.18 11.58 -15.33
CA GLY A 60 3.21 11.26 -13.90
C GLY A 60 4.07 12.21 -13.07
N GLU A 61 5.14 12.75 -13.66
CA GLU A 61 6.13 13.56 -12.95
C GLU A 61 5.80 15.05 -12.96
N ALA A 62 5.40 15.58 -14.13
CA ALA A 62 5.16 17.01 -14.29
C ALA A 62 3.67 17.38 -14.33
N LEU A 63 2.81 16.49 -14.84
CA LEU A 63 1.37 16.76 -15.00
C LEU A 63 0.50 16.13 -13.91
N GLY A 64 1.08 15.43 -12.93
CA GLY A 64 0.36 14.89 -11.78
C GLY A 64 -0.64 13.78 -12.14
N SER A 65 -0.41 13.01 -13.21
CA SER A 65 -1.31 11.93 -13.62
C SER A 65 -1.37 10.82 -12.56
N LEU A 66 -2.57 10.45 -12.15
CA LEU A 66 -2.82 9.34 -11.23
C LEU A 66 -2.78 7.96 -11.90
N ARG A 67 -2.60 7.89 -13.25
CA ARG A 67 -2.59 6.61 -14.00
C ARG A 67 -1.34 5.76 -13.78
N CYS A 68 -0.26 6.34 -13.28
CA CYS A 68 1.00 5.64 -13.00
C CYS A 68 1.57 6.05 -11.64
N ASP A 69 2.66 5.38 -11.25
CA ASP A 69 3.40 5.59 -10.02
C ASP A 69 4.76 6.31 -10.25
N CYS A 70 4.96 6.91 -11.43
CA CYS A 70 6.28 7.41 -11.84
C CYS A 70 6.74 8.62 -11.03
N GLY A 71 5.83 9.57 -10.77
CA GLY A 71 6.16 10.75 -9.95
C GLY A 71 6.56 10.37 -8.52
N GLU A 72 5.80 9.51 -7.88
CA GLU A 72 6.09 9.00 -6.52
C GLU A 72 7.41 8.20 -6.49
N GLN A 73 7.69 7.41 -7.53
CA GLN A 73 8.97 6.70 -7.65
C GLN A 73 10.15 7.64 -7.87
N LEU A 74 9.97 8.76 -8.56
CA LEU A 74 11.01 9.78 -8.72
C LEU A 74 11.30 10.44 -7.38
N GLU A 75 10.27 10.89 -6.66
CA GLU A 75 10.39 11.47 -5.33
C GLU A 75 11.10 10.53 -4.35
N ALA A 76 10.63 9.29 -4.22
CA ALA A 76 11.24 8.29 -3.34
C ALA A 76 12.69 7.95 -3.75
N GLY A 77 12.98 7.98 -5.05
CA GLY A 77 14.33 7.78 -5.56
C GLY A 77 15.27 8.93 -5.22
N LEU A 78 14.83 10.18 -5.36
CA LEU A 78 15.58 11.39 -5.01
C LEU A 78 15.85 11.45 -3.51
N GLU A 79 14.84 11.17 -2.69
CA GLU A 79 14.97 11.14 -1.23
C GLU A 79 16.02 10.12 -0.78
N GLN A 80 15.94 8.88 -1.26
CA GLN A 80 16.88 7.83 -0.86
C GLN A 80 18.30 8.09 -1.35
N VAL A 81 18.46 8.60 -2.58
CA VAL A 81 19.77 8.95 -3.14
C VAL A 81 20.39 10.14 -2.43
N GLY A 82 19.57 11.18 -2.12
CA GLY A 82 20.05 12.39 -1.44
C GLY A 82 20.43 12.16 0.03
N HIS A 83 19.91 11.11 0.68
CA HIS A 83 20.26 10.72 2.05
C HIS A 83 21.28 9.57 2.13
N ALA A 84 21.62 8.94 1.02
CA ALA A 84 22.65 7.90 1.00
C ALA A 84 24.04 8.52 1.18
N GLU A 85 24.98 7.81 1.80
CA GLU A 85 26.38 8.25 1.87
C GLU A 85 26.97 8.49 0.48
N ARG A 86 26.59 7.62 -0.48
CA ARG A 86 26.95 7.71 -1.90
C ARG A 86 25.79 7.19 -2.77
N GLY A 87 25.29 8.03 -3.64
CA GLY A 87 24.10 7.75 -4.43
C GLY A 87 24.11 8.35 -5.82
N VAL A 88 23.50 7.67 -6.78
CA VAL A 88 23.31 8.13 -8.17
C VAL A 88 21.88 7.86 -8.62
N LEU A 89 21.17 8.89 -9.06
CA LEU A 89 19.94 8.74 -9.81
C LEU A 89 20.19 9.09 -11.28
N LEU A 90 20.01 8.11 -12.17
CA LEU A 90 20.06 8.32 -13.61
C LEU A 90 18.64 8.56 -14.15
N TYR A 91 18.41 9.73 -14.73
CA TYR A 91 17.17 10.09 -15.39
C TYR A 91 17.33 9.88 -16.90
N LEU A 92 16.51 8.95 -17.44
CA LEU A 92 16.63 8.45 -18.81
C LEU A 92 15.44 8.90 -19.65
N ARG A 93 15.69 9.41 -20.85
CA ARG A 93 14.67 9.87 -21.79
C ARG A 93 13.87 8.71 -22.42
N HIS A 94 13.26 7.88 -21.59
CA HIS A 94 12.53 6.67 -21.99
C HIS A 94 11.00 6.85 -21.84
N GLU A 95 10.45 7.98 -22.31
CA GLU A 95 9.02 8.26 -22.23
C GLU A 95 8.19 7.12 -22.85
N GLY A 96 7.11 6.75 -22.16
CA GLY A 96 6.22 5.68 -22.61
C GLY A 96 6.90 4.30 -22.71
N ARG A 97 7.98 4.05 -21.97
CA ARG A 97 8.83 2.84 -22.10
C ARG A 97 9.55 2.76 -23.46
N GLY A 98 9.93 3.92 -23.98
CA GLY A 98 10.65 4.02 -25.27
C GLY A 98 9.76 4.19 -26.50
N ILE A 99 8.43 4.22 -26.35
CA ILE A 99 7.52 4.47 -27.48
C ILE A 99 7.23 5.96 -27.70
N GLY A 100 7.64 6.83 -26.77
CA GLY A 100 7.41 8.26 -26.79
C GLY A 100 6.03 8.69 -26.29
N LEU A 101 5.86 10.01 -26.07
CA LEU A 101 4.65 10.58 -25.49
C LEU A 101 3.42 10.39 -26.38
N PHE A 102 3.58 10.59 -27.68
CA PHE A 102 2.45 10.51 -28.62
C PHE A 102 1.78 9.14 -28.60
N ASP A 103 2.55 8.07 -28.73
CA ASP A 103 2.01 6.72 -28.74
C ASP A 103 1.55 6.26 -27.35
N LYS A 104 2.16 6.77 -26.29
CA LYS A 104 1.66 6.59 -24.93
C LYS A 104 0.24 7.15 -24.75
N ILE A 105 -0.06 8.34 -25.28
CA ILE A 105 -1.41 8.91 -25.20
C ILE A 105 -2.40 8.12 -26.05
N ARG A 106 -2.01 7.61 -27.22
CA ARG A 106 -2.83 6.68 -28.01
C ARG A 106 -3.15 5.39 -27.23
N ALA A 107 -2.16 4.83 -26.54
CA ALA A 107 -2.37 3.66 -25.69
C ALA A 107 -3.32 3.97 -24.52
N TYR A 108 -3.26 5.17 -23.93
CA TYR A 108 -4.22 5.61 -22.91
C TYR A 108 -5.67 5.63 -23.43
N ALA A 109 -5.89 6.14 -24.63
CA ALA A 109 -7.23 6.15 -25.25
C ALA A 109 -7.80 4.73 -25.44
N LEU A 110 -6.95 3.75 -25.78
CA LEU A 110 -7.36 2.33 -25.88
C LEU A 110 -7.63 1.72 -24.51
N GLN A 111 -6.88 2.11 -23.49
CA GLN A 111 -7.13 1.68 -22.09
C GLN A 111 -8.45 2.23 -21.56
N ASP A 112 -8.85 3.45 -21.93
CA ASP A 112 -10.17 4.00 -21.62
C ASP A 112 -11.31 3.19 -22.25
N GLY A 113 -11.01 2.49 -23.37
CA GLY A 113 -11.89 1.51 -24.02
C GLY A 113 -11.87 0.12 -23.38
N GLY A 114 -11.12 -0.10 -22.27
CA GLY A 114 -11.11 -1.36 -21.52
C GLY A 114 -9.92 -2.30 -21.79
N LEU A 115 -8.96 -1.93 -22.65
CA LEU A 115 -7.74 -2.72 -22.84
C LEU A 115 -6.77 -2.51 -21.65
N ASP A 116 -5.96 -3.53 -21.35
CA ASP A 116 -4.84 -3.32 -20.42
C ASP A 116 -3.63 -2.66 -21.14
N THR A 117 -2.62 -2.26 -20.36
CA THR A 117 -1.45 -1.55 -20.91
C THR A 117 -0.66 -2.37 -21.93
N VAL A 118 -0.62 -3.70 -21.79
CA VAL A 118 0.10 -4.59 -22.72
C VAL A 118 -0.71 -4.76 -24.00
N ASP A 119 -2.01 -5.02 -23.87
CA ASP A 119 -2.89 -5.23 -25.02
C ASP A 119 -3.08 -3.93 -25.82
N ALA A 120 -3.08 -2.76 -25.17
CA ALA A 120 -3.10 -1.47 -25.86
C ALA A 120 -1.84 -1.26 -26.73
N ASN A 121 -0.64 -1.59 -26.23
CA ASN A 121 0.59 -1.50 -27.02
C ASN A 121 0.57 -2.50 -28.20
N VAL A 122 0.16 -3.74 -27.98
CA VAL A 122 0.04 -4.76 -29.03
C VAL A 122 -0.94 -4.32 -30.11
N ALA A 123 -2.09 -3.76 -29.74
CA ALA A 123 -3.09 -3.24 -30.69
C ALA A 123 -2.56 -2.08 -31.57
N LEU A 124 -1.58 -1.33 -31.06
CA LEU A 124 -0.91 -0.25 -31.79
C LEU A 124 0.31 -0.75 -32.60
N GLY A 125 0.66 -2.03 -32.53
CA GLY A 125 1.87 -2.58 -33.17
C GLY A 125 3.16 -2.12 -32.49
N LEU A 126 3.12 -1.73 -31.21
CA LEU A 126 4.24 -1.18 -30.47
C LEU A 126 4.86 -2.25 -29.54
N PRO A 127 6.16 -2.13 -29.21
CA PRO A 127 6.80 -3.02 -28.26
C PRO A 127 6.17 -2.85 -26.87
N ILE A 128 6.14 -3.94 -26.09
CA ILE A 128 5.68 -3.92 -24.69
C ILE A 128 6.66 -3.12 -23.81
N ASP A 129 7.96 -3.28 -24.07
CA ASP A 129 9.06 -2.54 -23.44
C ASP A 129 10.20 -2.41 -24.45
N GLY A 130 10.47 -1.19 -24.90
CA GLY A 130 11.53 -0.85 -25.86
C GLY A 130 12.75 -0.18 -25.21
N ARG A 131 12.86 -0.20 -23.86
CA ARG A 131 13.95 0.48 -23.16
C ARG A 131 15.26 -0.27 -23.26
N ASP A 132 16.33 0.50 -23.51
CA ASP A 132 17.71 0.05 -23.41
C ASP A 132 18.42 0.78 -22.27
N TYR A 133 19.19 0.06 -21.46
CA TYR A 133 19.92 0.61 -20.32
C TYR A 133 21.44 0.63 -20.52
N ALA A 134 21.95 0.35 -21.71
CA ALA A 134 23.37 0.40 -22.04
C ALA A 134 23.99 1.79 -21.78
N ALA A 135 23.25 2.84 -22.15
CA ALA A 135 23.65 4.23 -21.88
C ALA A 135 23.78 4.53 -20.38
N ALA A 136 22.87 4.00 -19.57
CA ALA A 136 22.95 4.14 -18.11
C ALA A 136 24.19 3.46 -17.53
N ALA A 137 24.51 2.24 -17.97
CA ALA A 137 25.74 1.54 -17.54
C ALA A 137 27.01 2.28 -17.98
N ALA A 138 27.02 2.85 -19.18
CA ALA A 138 28.12 3.66 -19.67
C ALA A 138 28.39 4.90 -18.79
N VAL A 139 27.32 5.60 -18.39
CA VAL A 139 27.42 6.76 -17.48
C VAL A 139 27.89 6.33 -16.10
N LEU A 140 27.38 5.25 -15.52
CA LEU A 140 27.85 4.73 -14.23
C LEU A 140 29.35 4.43 -14.24
N LYS A 141 29.85 3.80 -15.30
CA LYS A 141 31.31 3.55 -15.47
C LYS A 141 32.12 4.84 -15.56
N ARG A 142 31.61 5.88 -16.22
CA ARG A 142 32.27 7.19 -16.27
C ARG A 142 32.33 7.88 -14.92
N LEU A 143 31.28 7.73 -14.12
CA LEU A 143 31.26 8.20 -12.73
C LEU A 143 32.15 7.36 -11.80
N GLY A 144 32.78 6.28 -12.31
CA GLY A 144 33.65 5.40 -11.53
C GLY A 144 32.89 4.37 -10.68
N VAL A 145 31.61 4.20 -10.90
CA VAL A 145 30.78 3.22 -10.18
C VAL A 145 31.06 1.82 -10.73
N LYS A 146 31.56 0.93 -9.88
CA LYS A 146 31.83 -0.48 -10.22
C LYS A 146 30.76 -1.42 -9.64
N ARG A 147 30.30 -1.11 -8.43
CA ARG A 147 29.38 -1.92 -7.63
C ARG A 147 28.14 -1.12 -7.26
N ALA A 148 26.95 -1.69 -7.45
CA ALA A 148 25.68 -0.99 -7.26
C ALA A 148 24.71 -1.77 -6.38
N ARG A 149 24.10 -1.07 -5.42
CA ARG A 149 22.85 -1.43 -4.77
C ARG A 149 21.74 -0.77 -5.58
N VAL A 150 20.95 -1.54 -6.33
CA VAL A 150 20.06 -0.99 -7.34
C VAL A 150 18.65 -0.83 -6.82
N LEU A 151 18.19 0.41 -6.73
CA LEU A 151 16.84 0.79 -6.30
C LEU A 151 15.84 0.56 -7.44
N THR A 152 15.22 -0.63 -7.48
CA THR A 152 14.31 -1.03 -8.56
C THR A 152 13.42 -2.20 -8.19
N ASN A 153 12.24 -2.25 -8.84
CA ASN A 153 11.33 -3.41 -8.86
C ASN A 153 11.34 -4.12 -10.22
N ASN A 154 12.11 -3.63 -11.21
CA ASN A 154 12.20 -4.22 -12.54
C ASN A 154 13.45 -5.08 -12.68
N PRO A 155 13.33 -6.45 -12.79
CA PRO A 155 14.47 -7.34 -12.96
C PRO A 155 15.28 -7.10 -14.22
N ALA A 156 14.66 -6.52 -15.28
CA ALA A 156 15.37 -6.22 -16.51
C ALA A 156 16.47 -5.17 -16.31
N LYS A 157 16.28 -4.21 -15.41
CA LYS A 157 17.31 -3.21 -15.06
C LYS A 157 18.54 -3.84 -14.39
N LEU A 158 18.31 -4.84 -13.51
CA LEU A 158 19.41 -5.57 -12.84
C LEU A 158 20.24 -6.36 -13.85
N ARG A 159 19.55 -7.12 -14.73
CA ARG A 159 20.22 -7.91 -15.78
C ARG A 159 21.03 -7.03 -16.71
N SER A 160 20.42 -5.95 -17.22
CA SER A 160 21.11 -5.06 -18.14
C SER A 160 22.34 -4.41 -17.53
N LEU A 161 22.31 -3.96 -16.28
CA LEU A 161 23.49 -3.41 -15.61
C LEU A 161 24.60 -4.47 -15.47
N ALA A 162 24.27 -5.70 -15.10
CA ALA A 162 25.21 -6.79 -14.98
C ALA A 162 25.83 -7.17 -16.35
N GLU A 163 25.02 -7.29 -17.39
CA GLU A 163 25.47 -7.55 -18.78
C GLU A 163 26.43 -6.48 -19.30
N HIS A 164 26.25 -5.24 -18.85
CA HIS A 164 27.12 -4.12 -19.18
C HIS A 164 28.24 -3.89 -18.15
N GLY A 165 28.53 -4.87 -17.28
CA GLY A 165 29.73 -4.89 -16.43
C GLY A 165 29.68 -3.99 -15.21
N ILE A 166 28.49 -3.69 -14.67
CA ILE A 166 28.28 -3.16 -13.32
C ILE A 166 27.92 -4.33 -12.39
N GLU A 167 28.69 -4.52 -11.32
CA GLU A 167 28.37 -5.55 -10.31
C GLU A 167 27.15 -5.14 -9.49
N VAL A 168 26.04 -5.84 -9.67
CA VAL A 168 24.83 -5.64 -8.85
C VAL A 168 24.94 -6.47 -7.57
N VAL A 169 25.25 -5.82 -6.46
CA VAL A 169 25.43 -6.49 -5.16
C VAL A 169 24.14 -6.68 -4.39
N GLU A 170 23.16 -5.82 -4.62
CA GLU A 170 21.87 -5.84 -3.92
C GLU A 170 20.77 -5.20 -4.78
N ARG A 171 19.57 -5.79 -4.73
CA ARG A 171 18.35 -5.11 -5.15
C ARG A 171 17.71 -4.40 -3.95
N VAL A 172 17.54 -3.10 -4.02
CA VAL A 172 16.77 -2.32 -3.05
C VAL A 172 15.37 -2.11 -3.62
N PRO A 173 14.30 -2.52 -2.93
CA PRO A 173 12.93 -2.28 -3.40
C PRO A 173 12.64 -0.77 -3.44
N ILE A 174 11.90 -0.31 -4.45
CA ILE A 174 11.31 1.02 -4.45
C ILE A 174 9.81 0.89 -4.42
N GLU A 175 9.23 1.39 -3.35
CA GLU A 175 7.81 1.32 -3.15
C GLU A 175 7.19 2.68 -3.46
N ALA A 176 6.32 2.72 -4.45
CA ALA A 176 5.37 3.79 -4.67
C ALA A 176 4.00 3.29 -4.24
N LEU A 177 3.23 4.15 -3.60
CA LEU A 177 1.90 3.78 -3.10
C LEU A 177 0.91 3.76 -4.28
N PRO A 178 0.22 2.64 -4.57
CA PRO A 178 -0.85 2.67 -5.53
C PRO A 178 -1.99 3.56 -5.04
N ASN A 179 -2.61 4.22 -5.98
CA ASN A 179 -3.88 4.89 -5.81
C ASN A 179 -4.99 4.08 -6.52
N PRO A 180 -6.27 4.36 -6.28
CA PRO A 180 -7.36 3.62 -6.92
C PRO A 180 -7.34 3.63 -8.44
N VAL A 181 -6.72 4.65 -9.05
CA VAL A 181 -6.64 4.79 -10.52
C VAL A 181 -5.52 3.93 -11.12
N ASN A 182 -4.34 3.85 -10.45
CA ASN A 182 -3.19 3.11 -10.97
C ASN A 182 -3.09 1.65 -10.52
N LEU A 183 -3.98 1.19 -9.64
CA LEU A 183 -3.93 -0.16 -9.08
C LEU A 183 -3.98 -1.25 -10.17
N SER A 184 -4.85 -1.10 -11.17
CA SER A 184 -4.93 -2.03 -12.30
C SER A 184 -3.65 -2.06 -13.13
N TYR A 185 -3.05 -0.89 -13.36
CA TYR A 185 -1.77 -0.74 -14.02
C TYR A 185 -0.63 -1.45 -13.27
N LEU A 186 -0.57 -1.31 -11.94
CA LEU A 186 0.44 -1.97 -11.12
C LEU A 186 0.22 -3.49 -11.08
N LYS A 187 -1.03 -3.96 -11.01
CA LYS A 187 -1.35 -5.39 -11.15
C LYS A 187 -0.87 -5.96 -12.49
N THR A 188 -1.04 -5.22 -13.58
CA THR A 188 -0.54 -5.60 -14.91
C THR A 188 1.00 -5.65 -14.95
N LYS A 189 1.68 -4.67 -14.36
CA LYS A 189 3.15 -4.67 -14.20
C LYS A 189 3.65 -5.93 -13.48
N ALA A 190 3.02 -6.31 -12.37
CA ALA A 190 3.40 -7.49 -11.61
C ALA A 190 3.15 -8.79 -12.40
N ARG A 191 1.92 -8.97 -12.92
CA ARG A 191 1.47 -10.23 -13.53
C ARG A 191 2.04 -10.48 -14.92
N ARG A 192 2.12 -9.43 -15.76
CA ARG A 192 2.47 -9.56 -17.19
C ARG A 192 3.89 -9.09 -17.52
N MET A 193 4.52 -8.29 -16.66
CA MET A 193 5.84 -7.73 -16.90
C MET A 193 6.90 -8.16 -15.89
N GLY A 194 6.56 -9.08 -14.97
CA GLY A 194 7.49 -9.66 -14.01
C GLY A 194 8.10 -8.68 -13.01
N HIS A 195 7.44 -7.53 -12.75
CA HIS A 195 7.90 -6.59 -11.73
C HIS A 195 7.79 -7.21 -10.34
N LEU A 196 8.88 -7.13 -9.58
CA LEU A 196 8.96 -7.57 -8.19
C LEU A 196 8.36 -6.50 -7.28
N LEU A 197 7.05 -6.48 -7.16
CA LEU A 197 6.33 -5.62 -6.23
C LEU A 197 6.23 -6.33 -4.88
N GLU A 198 7.38 -6.54 -4.23
CA GLU A 198 7.42 -7.01 -2.85
C GLU A 198 6.92 -5.89 -1.96
N GLY A 199 5.81 -6.14 -1.27
CA GLY A 199 5.23 -5.13 -0.41
C GLY A 199 4.50 -4.00 -1.14
N ALA A 200 4.02 -4.22 -2.39
CA ALA A 200 2.87 -3.47 -2.83
C ALA A 200 1.74 -3.79 -1.81
N PRO A 201 1.80 -3.17 -0.62
CA PRO A 201 0.86 -3.44 0.45
C PRO A 201 -0.40 -2.66 0.19
N PHE A 202 -0.60 -2.52 -1.14
CA PHE A 202 -1.54 -1.59 -1.39
C PHE A 202 -2.78 -2.25 -1.50
N VAL A 203 -3.35 -2.00 -0.52
CA VAL A 203 -4.72 -1.87 -0.32
C VAL A 203 -5.43 -3.18 -0.45
N ALA A 204 -5.03 -4.00 -1.34
CA ALA A 204 -5.76 -5.18 -1.68
C ALA A 204 -5.02 -6.50 -1.48
N THR A 205 -3.83 -6.52 -0.95
CA THR A 205 -3.26 -7.79 -0.48
C THR A 205 -3.31 -7.81 1.04
N ALA A 206 -4.13 -8.69 1.56
CA ALA A 206 -3.99 -9.09 2.94
C ALA A 206 -2.51 -9.37 3.25
N PRO A 207 -1.99 -8.95 4.41
CA PRO A 207 -0.63 -9.28 4.79
C PRO A 207 -0.41 -10.77 4.57
N SER A 208 0.69 -11.12 3.90
CA SER A 208 1.04 -12.53 3.73
C SER A 208 1.10 -13.18 5.10
N PRO A 209 0.57 -14.38 5.29
CA PRO A 209 0.65 -15.11 6.56
C PRO A 209 2.09 -15.54 6.89
N ASN A 210 3.09 -14.97 6.22
CA ASN A 210 4.51 -15.24 6.47
C ASN A 210 4.88 -14.84 7.90
N GLY A 211 4.89 -15.83 8.79
CA GLY A 211 5.23 -15.70 10.22
C GLY A 211 4.09 -16.03 11.17
N HIS A 212 2.83 -15.98 10.80
CA HIS A 212 1.70 -16.30 11.68
C HIS A 212 1.03 -17.63 11.30
N HIS A 213 1.63 -18.76 11.65
CA HIS A 213 1.03 -20.08 11.41
C HIS A 213 -0.22 -20.33 12.28
N THR A 214 -0.41 -19.57 13.36
CA THR A 214 -1.42 -19.82 14.39
C THR A 214 -2.65 -18.92 14.33
N ARG A 215 -2.59 -17.76 13.62
CA ARG A 215 -3.70 -16.81 13.48
C ARG A 215 -3.73 -16.18 12.08
N PRO A 216 -4.87 -15.57 11.65
CA PRO A 216 -4.91 -14.73 10.46
C PRO A 216 -3.99 -13.51 10.58
N ALA A 217 -3.54 -12.99 9.45
CA ALA A 217 -2.98 -11.65 9.39
C ALA A 217 -4.09 -10.61 9.55
N VAL A 218 -3.90 -9.63 10.44
CA VAL A 218 -4.93 -8.67 10.86
C VAL A 218 -4.61 -7.26 10.35
N THR A 219 -5.50 -6.72 9.53
CA THR A 219 -5.51 -5.31 9.14
C THR A 219 -6.64 -4.59 9.88
N VAL A 220 -6.36 -3.46 10.52
CA VAL A 220 -7.38 -2.54 11.04
C VAL A 220 -7.53 -1.39 10.07
N HIS A 221 -8.75 -1.10 9.63
CA HIS A 221 -9.09 0.05 8.79
C HIS A 221 -10.27 0.83 9.36
N TYR A 222 -10.14 2.15 9.40
CA TYR A 222 -11.24 3.04 9.74
C TYR A 222 -11.03 4.44 9.15
N ALA A 223 -12.12 5.20 9.05
CA ALA A 223 -12.08 6.61 8.69
C ALA A 223 -12.34 7.47 9.94
N GLN A 224 -11.61 8.58 10.06
CA GLN A 224 -11.78 9.55 11.12
C GLN A 224 -11.61 10.99 10.62
N THR A 225 -12.08 11.94 11.40
CA THR A 225 -11.79 13.36 11.22
C THR A 225 -10.34 13.69 11.65
N ILE A 226 -9.82 14.88 11.32
CA ILE A 226 -8.49 15.34 11.77
C ILE A 226 -8.35 15.27 13.29
N ASP A 227 -9.42 15.59 14.03
CA ASP A 227 -9.48 15.52 15.50
C ASP A 227 -9.84 14.13 16.05
N GLY A 228 -9.71 13.06 15.23
CA GLY A 228 -9.74 11.68 15.67
C GLY A 228 -11.13 11.11 15.96
N ARG A 229 -12.19 11.61 15.33
CA ARG A 229 -13.57 11.15 15.54
C ARG A 229 -14.06 10.28 14.38
N ILE A 230 -14.68 9.16 14.72
CA ILE A 230 -15.32 8.24 13.76
C ILE A 230 -16.82 8.52 13.60
N ALA A 231 -17.42 9.27 14.49
CA ALA A 231 -18.81 9.69 14.45
C ALA A 231 -19.03 10.96 15.28
N ALA A 232 -20.05 11.71 14.97
CA ALA A 232 -20.53 12.83 15.79
C ALA A 232 -21.08 12.32 17.14
N ARG A 233 -21.36 13.24 18.07
CA ARG A 233 -21.94 12.93 19.40
C ARG A 233 -23.28 12.19 19.32
N THR A 234 -24.03 12.39 18.25
CA THR A 234 -25.30 11.72 17.97
C THR A 234 -25.15 10.29 17.48
N GLY A 235 -23.93 9.87 17.15
CA GLY A 235 -23.63 8.60 16.47
C GLY A 235 -23.63 8.69 14.94
N ASP A 236 -23.94 9.86 14.36
CA ASP A 236 -23.87 10.03 12.91
C ASP A 236 -22.41 9.89 12.42
N ALA A 237 -22.20 8.88 11.59
CA ALA A 237 -20.92 8.53 10.96
C ALA A 237 -20.99 8.63 9.42
N HIS A 238 -22.09 9.12 8.86
CA HIS A 238 -22.23 9.21 7.41
C HIS A 238 -21.24 10.22 6.83
N TRP A 239 -20.54 9.77 5.77
CA TRP A 239 -19.64 10.63 5.00
C TRP A 239 -18.48 11.24 5.82
N VAL A 240 -17.95 10.50 6.79
CA VAL A 240 -16.68 10.91 7.45
C VAL A 240 -15.62 11.10 6.39
N SER A 241 -15.43 10.14 5.49
CA SER A 241 -14.44 10.18 4.40
C SER A 241 -15.10 10.38 3.03
N GLY A 242 -14.28 10.72 2.01
CA GLY A 242 -14.71 10.93 0.65
C GLY A 242 -14.92 9.62 -0.14
N GLU A 243 -15.41 9.75 -1.39
CA GLU A 243 -15.75 8.61 -2.26
C GLU A 243 -14.53 7.73 -2.56
N SER A 244 -13.35 8.33 -2.78
CA SER A 244 -12.11 7.60 -3.06
C SER A 244 -11.72 6.68 -1.90
N SER A 245 -11.84 7.15 -0.66
CA SER A 245 -11.57 6.37 0.54
C SER A 245 -12.63 5.28 0.78
N LEU A 246 -13.87 5.53 0.38
CA LEU A 246 -14.91 4.51 0.43
C LEU A 246 -14.65 3.38 -0.58
N ARG A 247 -14.16 3.71 -1.79
CA ARG A 247 -13.67 2.70 -2.75
C ARG A 247 -12.52 1.88 -2.18
N LEU A 248 -11.56 2.54 -1.53
CA LEU A 248 -10.46 1.89 -0.82
C LEU A 248 -10.96 0.88 0.22
N ALA A 249 -11.96 1.23 1.04
CA ALA A 249 -12.56 0.31 2.00
C ALA A 249 -13.14 -0.94 1.29
N HIS A 250 -13.79 -0.77 0.13
CA HIS A 250 -14.32 -1.90 -0.63
C HIS A 250 -13.23 -2.77 -1.29
N GLU A 251 -12.10 -2.19 -1.69
CA GLU A 251 -10.94 -2.95 -2.17
C GLU A 251 -10.32 -3.77 -1.03
N LEU A 252 -10.19 -3.17 0.17
CA LEU A 252 -9.74 -3.89 1.37
C LEU A 252 -10.65 -5.08 1.69
N ARG A 253 -11.97 -4.91 1.62
CA ARG A 253 -12.92 -6.01 1.80
C ARG A 253 -12.70 -7.12 0.78
N GLY A 254 -12.53 -6.76 -0.50
CA GLY A 254 -12.31 -7.74 -1.57
C GLY A 254 -11.00 -8.51 -1.47
N SER A 255 -10.04 -8.01 -0.70
CA SER A 255 -8.70 -8.59 -0.58
C SER A 255 -8.50 -9.46 0.65
N HIS A 256 -9.38 -9.41 1.63
CA HIS A 256 -9.30 -10.20 2.85
C HIS A 256 -10.30 -11.37 2.82
N ASP A 257 -9.95 -12.47 3.49
CA ASP A 257 -10.83 -13.64 3.60
C ASP A 257 -12.04 -13.35 4.48
N ALA A 258 -11.87 -12.51 5.50
CA ALA A 258 -12.92 -12.14 6.43
C ALA A 258 -12.88 -10.66 6.80
N ILE A 259 -14.07 -10.11 7.14
CA ILE A 259 -14.26 -8.78 7.73
C ILE A 259 -14.85 -8.91 9.12
N MET A 260 -14.33 -8.17 10.08
CA MET A 260 -14.79 -8.19 11.47
C MET A 260 -15.25 -6.81 11.92
N VAL A 261 -16.41 -6.78 12.59
CA VAL A 261 -16.93 -5.60 13.30
C VAL A 261 -17.45 -5.99 14.68
N GLY A 262 -17.50 -5.04 15.60
CA GLY A 262 -18.20 -5.23 16.87
C GLY A 262 -19.71 -5.09 16.69
N ILE A 263 -20.48 -5.72 17.58
CA ILE A 263 -21.96 -5.65 17.59
C ILE A 263 -22.47 -4.20 17.63
N GLY A 264 -21.73 -3.28 18.27
CA GLY A 264 -22.10 -1.87 18.32
C GLY A 264 -22.26 -1.23 16.95
N THR A 265 -21.36 -1.55 16.01
CA THR A 265 -21.41 -1.10 14.61
C THR A 265 -22.67 -1.64 13.90
N VAL A 266 -23.01 -2.93 14.14
CA VAL A 266 -24.22 -3.50 13.53
C VAL A 266 -25.50 -2.86 14.07
N LEU A 267 -25.53 -2.57 15.37
CA LEU A 267 -26.70 -1.94 16.00
C LEU A 267 -26.87 -0.46 15.59
N ALA A 268 -25.77 0.23 15.28
CA ALA A 268 -25.82 1.64 14.86
C ALA A 268 -26.13 1.79 13.37
N ASP A 269 -25.45 1.00 12.50
CA ASP A 269 -25.38 1.29 11.07
C ASP A 269 -26.07 0.22 10.21
N ASP A 270 -26.46 -0.93 10.79
CA ASP A 270 -26.99 -2.12 10.09
C ASP A 270 -26.28 -2.40 8.75
N PRO A 271 -24.95 -2.53 8.75
CA PRO A 271 -24.16 -2.58 7.54
C PRO A 271 -24.31 -3.92 6.81
N ARG A 272 -24.10 -3.94 5.50
CA ARG A 272 -24.05 -5.20 4.72
C ARG A 272 -22.69 -5.88 4.77
N LEU A 273 -21.60 -5.14 4.94
CA LEU A 273 -20.22 -5.61 4.95
C LEU A 273 -19.79 -6.38 3.69
N THR A 274 -20.33 -5.99 2.54
CA THR A 274 -20.07 -6.61 1.23
C THR A 274 -19.24 -5.69 0.32
N VAL A 275 -18.66 -6.28 -0.71
CA VAL A 275 -18.01 -5.54 -1.81
C VAL A 275 -19.06 -5.10 -2.80
N ARG A 276 -19.15 -3.79 -3.11
CA ARG A 276 -20.18 -3.22 -4.01
C ARG A 276 -19.66 -2.12 -4.95
N LEU A 277 -18.60 -1.41 -4.55
CA LEU A 277 -18.06 -0.27 -5.32
C LEU A 277 -16.90 -0.65 -6.23
N VAL A 278 -16.42 -1.88 -6.13
CA VAL A 278 -15.31 -2.43 -6.92
C VAL A 278 -15.63 -3.88 -7.27
N GLU A 279 -14.95 -4.41 -8.27
CA GLU A 279 -15.00 -5.84 -8.57
C GLU A 279 -14.28 -6.63 -7.46
N GLY A 280 -14.85 -7.75 -7.05
CA GLY A 280 -14.25 -8.61 -6.05
C GLY A 280 -15.26 -9.50 -5.33
N ARG A 281 -14.72 -10.49 -4.57
CA ARG A 281 -15.52 -11.37 -3.74
C ARG A 281 -15.78 -10.71 -2.37
N SER A 282 -17.00 -10.79 -1.89
CA SER A 282 -17.32 -10.38 -0.51
C SER A 282 -16.68 -11.33 0.50
N PRO A 283 -16.05 -10.80 1.57
CA PRO A 283 -15.41 -11.59 2.62
C PRO A 283 -16.43 -12.27 3.53
N ILE A 284 -15.99 -13.27 4.31
CA ILE A 284 -16.76 -13.83 5.43
C ILE A 284 -16.98 -12.73 6.46
N ARG A 285 -18.22 -12.53 6.93
CA ARG A 285 -18.56 -11.56 7.98
C ARG A 285 -18.34 -12.16 9.35
N VAL A 286 -17.66 -11.46 10.22
CA VAL A 286 -17.43 -11.85 11.62
C VAL A 286 -17.96 -10.73 12.52
N ILE A 287 -19.01 -11.02 13.29
CA ILE A 287 -19.61 -10.08 14.22
C ILE A 287 -19.22 -10.47 15.64
N VAL A 288 -18.47 -9.61 16.33
CA VAL A 288 -18.09 -9.84 17.72
C VAL A 288 -19.21 -9.38 18.63
N ASP A 289 -19.90 -10.35 19.24
CA ASP A 289 -21.10 -10.13 20.07
C ASP A 289 -21.12 -11.09 21.28
N SER A 290 -20.50 -10.68 22.36
CA SER A 290 -20.29 -11.51 23.56
C SER A 290 -21.56 -12.11 24.15
N THR A 291 -22.72 -11.47 23.94
CA THR A 291 -24.02 -11.83 24.53
C THR A 291 -25.13 -12.11 23.52
N LEU A 292 -24.78 -12.15 22.23
CA LEU A 292 -25.70 -12.43 21.11
C LEU A 292 -26.89 -11.43 21.03
N ARG A 293 -26.58 -10.13 21.06
CA ARG A 293 -27.57 -9.03 20.87
C ARG A 293 -27.96 -8.79 19.42
N LEU A 294 -27.26 -9.44 18.47
CA LEU A 294 -27.48 -9.26 17.02
C LEU A 294 -28.97 -9.40 16.66
N PRO A 295 -29.60 -8.39 16.06
CA PRO A 295 -30.97 -8.49 15.57
C PRO A 295 -31.07 -9.55 14.47
N ILE A 296 -32.10 -10.40 14.54
CA ILE A 296 -32.30 -11.47 13.55
C ILE A 296 -32.61 -10.92 12.15
N ALA A 297 -33.19 -9.72 12.07
CA ALA A 297 -33.46 -9.03 10.79
C ALA A 297 -32.29 -8.20 10.26
N ALA A 298 -31.12 -8.19 10.94
CA ALA A 298 -29.97 -7.40 10.51
C ALA A 298 -29.50 -7.78 9.09
N ASN A 299 -29.08 -6.79 8.33
CA ASN A 299 -28.61 -6.97 6.94
C ASN A 299 -27.51 -8.02 6.81
N VAL A 300 -26.65 -8.16 7.80
CA VAL A 300 -25.58 -9.18 7.82
C VAL A 300 -26.11 -10.62 7.88
N LEU A 301 -27.35 -10.86 8.35
CA LEU A 301 -28.02 -12.15 8.34
C LEU A 301 -28.97 -12.29 7.17
N ALA A 302 -29.68 -11.22 6.80
CA ALA A 302 -30.64 -11.21 5.70
C ALA A 302 -29.98 -11.43 4.33
N ASP A 303 -28.80 -10.84 4.12
CA ASP A 303 -27.99 -11.01 2.92
C ASP A 303 -27.18 -12.33 3.01
N ARG A 304 -27.58 -13.32 2.23
CA ARG A 304 -26.96 -14.65 2.20
C ARG A 304 -25.88 -14.84 1.12
N THR A 305 -25.39 -13.75 0.54
CA THR A 305 -24.35 -13.81 -0.53
C THR A 305 -23.00 -14.27 0.00
N THR A 306 -22.74 -14.14 1.31
CA THR A 306 -21.55 -14.63 1.99
C THR A 306 -21.88 -15.12 3.40
N ARG A 307 -20.99 -15.93 3.96
CA ARG A 307 -21.13 -16.48 5.33
C ARG A 307 -21.10 -15.36 6.37
N THR A 308 -21.91 -15.54 7.43
CA THR A 308 -21.88 -14.66 8.62
C THR A 308 -21.62 -15.50 9.86
N ILE A 309 -20.54 -15.21 10.55
CA ILE A 309 -20.12 -15.83 11.81
C ILE A 309 -20.35 -14.83 12.94
N VAL A 310 -21.08 -15.21 13.97
CA VAL A 310 -21.25 -14.43 15.19
C VAL A 310 -20.36 -15.02 16.28
N ALA A 311 -19.30 -14.28 16.58
CA ALA A 311 -18.34 -14.68 17.61
C ALA A 311 -18.84 -14.26 18.99
N THR A 312 -18.93 -15.22 19.89
CA THR A 312 -19.53 -15.00 21.22
C THR A 312 -18.76 -15.75 22.32
N THR A 313 -19.12 -15.48 23.60
CA THR A 313 -18.57 -16.19 24.74
C THR A 313 -19.37 -17.46 25.08
N PRO A 314 -18.82 -18.39 25.88
CA PRO A 314 -19.57 -19.56 26.35
C PRO A 314 -20.82 -19.21 27.16
N LEU A 315 -20.87 -18.02 27.77
CA LEU A 315 -21.99 -17.57 28.60
C LEU A 315 -23.20 -17.05 27.79
N ALA A 316 -23.05 -16.90 26.47
CA ALA A 316 -24.13 -16.41 25.64
C ALA A 316 -25.32 -17.38 25.58
N PRO A 317 -26.59 -16.86 25.61
CA PRO A 317 -27.78 -17.68 25.67
C PRO A 317 -27.93 -18.65 24.49
N GLN A 318 -28.22 -19.91 24.77
CA GLN A 318 -28.35 -20.95 23.75
C GLN A 318 -29.56 -20.71 22.83
N GLU A 319 -30.63 -20.12 23.35
CA GLU A 319 -31.81 -19.75 22.57
C GLU A 319 -31.47 -18.73 21.49
N ARG A 320 -30.68 -17.70 21.84
CA ARG A 320 -30.19 -16.70 20.90
C ARG A 320 -29.31 -17.32 19.83
N ALA A 321 -28.45 -18.27 20.22
CA ALA A 321 -27.62 -19.00 19.26
C ALA A 321 -28.49 -19.77 18.25
N ARG A 322 -29.53 -20.46 18.72
CA ARG A 322 -30.49 -21.17 17.84
C ARG A 322 -31.21 -20.21 16.89
N ALA A 323 -31.65 -19.04 17.37
CA ALA A 323 -32.31 -18.04 16.55
C ALA A 323 -31.39 -17.50 15.43
N ILE A 324 -30.11 -17.25 15.75
CA ILE A 324 -29.10 -16.82 14.75
C ILE A 324 -28.86 -17.93 13.71
N HIS A 325 -28.76 -19.19 14.13
CA HIS A 325 -28.65 -20.32 13.21
C HIS A 325 -29.89 -20.44 12.30
N ALA A 326 -31.09 -20.29 12.82
CA ALA A 326 -32.32 -20.32 12.04
C ALA A 326 -32.38 -19.17 11.00
N ALA A 327 -31.76 -18.01 11.32
CA ALA A 327 -31.61 -16.88 10.40
C ALA A 327 -30.49 -17.07 9.37
N GLY A 328 -29.71 -18.17 9.44
CA GLY A 328 -28.63 -18.50 8.50
C GLY A 328 -27.24 -18.03 8.92
N GLY A 329 -27.08 -17.55 10.16
CA GLY A 329 -25.79 -17.25 10.75
C GLY A 329 -25.12 -18.46 11.41
N GLU A 330 -23.82 -18.42 11.58
CA GLU A 330 -23.04 -19.41 12.32
C GLU A 330 -22.58 -18.81 13.66
N VAL A 331 -22.70 -19.55 14.75
CA VAL A 331 -22.25 -19.08 16.06
C VAL A 331 -20.92 -19.76 16.42
N LEU A 332 -19.87 -18.96 16.61
CA LEU A 332 -18.54 -19.39 17.01
C LEU A 332 -18.29 -18.96 18.46
N ARG A 333 -18.16 -19.93 19.37
CA ARG A 333 -17.83 -19.64 20.78
C ARG A 333 -16.33 -19.57 20.96
N ALA A 334 -15.85 -18.44 21.48
CA ALA A 334 -14.46 -18.23 21.90
C ALA A 334 -14.39 -17.98 23.40
N HIS A 335 -13.21 -18.06 24.00
CA HIS A 335 -13.04 -17.77 25.41
C HIS A 335 -13.48 -16.34 25.74
N ALA A 336 -13.85 -16.12 26.99
CA ALA A 336 -14.06 -14.76 27.48
C ALA A 336 -12.72 -14.17 27.95
N ASN A 337 -12.50 -12.89 27.70
CA ASN A 337 -11.41 -12.13 28.30
C ASN A 337 -11.77 -11.71 29.73
N GLU A 338 -10.86 -11.02 30.42
CA GLU A 338 -11.01 -10.59 31.81
C GLU A 338 -12.23 -9.67 32.05
N THR A 339 -12.67 -8.94 31.03
CA THR A 339 -13.85 -8.05 31.11
C THR A 339 -15.16 -8.73 30.68
N GLY A 340 -15.12 -10.05 30.42
CA GLY A 340 -16.29 -10.81 29.96
C GLY A 340 -16.59 -10.68 28.46
N GLY A 341 -15.78 -9.96 27.72
CA GLY A 341 -15.83 -9.88 26.26
C GLY A 341 -15.20 -11.09 25.57
N VAL A 342 -15.32 -11.17 24.24
CA VAL A 342 -14.66 -12.22 23.47
C VAL A 342 -13.14 -12.02 23.49
N ASP A 343 -12.38 -13.06 23.83
CA ASP A 343 -10.93 -13.10 23.69
C ASP A 343 -10.56 -13.12 22.20
N LEU A 344 -9.98 -12.02 21.71
CA LEU A 344 -9.63 -11.88 20.30
C LEU A 344 -8.50 -12.83 19.88
N ALA A 345 -7.56 -13.13 20.77
CA ALA A 345 -6.47 -14.06 20.45
C ALA A 345 -7.00 -15.49 20.25
N ASP A 346 -7.94 -15.93 21.08
CA ASP A 346 -8.61 -17.22 20.91
C ASP A 346 -9.50 -17.23 19.67
N LEU A 347 -10.28 -16.16 19.44
CA LEU A 347 -11.12 -16.01 18.25
C LEU A 347 -10.29 -16.12 16.97
N LEU A 348 -9.15 -15.42 16.88
CA LEU A 348 -8.29 -15.45 15.72
C LEU A 348 -7.73 -16.86 15.45
N ARG A 349 -7.32 -17.60 16.49
CA ARG A 349 -6.88 -19.00 16.32
C ARG A 349 -8.01 -19.87 15.74
N ARG A 350 -9.23 -19.71 16.22
CA ARG A 350 -10.41 -20.45 15.71
C ARG A 350 -10.74 -20.09 14.27
N LEU A 351 -10.68 -18.81 13.90
CA LEU A 351 -10.87 -18.35 12.53
C LEU A 351 -9.80 -18.95 11.61
N ARG A 352 -8.54 -19.01 12.06
CA ARG A 352 -7.47 -19.68 11.31
C ARG A 352 -7.77 -21.17 11.10
N GLY A 353 -8.30 -21.84 12.10
CA GLY A 353 -8.69 -23.26 12.06
C GLY A 353 -9.78 -23.57 11.03
N ILE A 354 -10.61 -22.59 10.64
CA ILE A 354 -11.63 -22.73 9.60
C ILE A 354 -11.21 -22.13 8.25
N GLY A 355 -9.91 -21.86 8.07
CA GLY A 355 -9.33 -21.45 6.80
C GLY A 355 -9.22 -19.95 6.55
N VAL A 356 -9.51 -19.08 7.52
CA VAL A 356 -9.30 -17.63 7.39
C VAL A 356 -7.81 -17.33 7.51
N GLY A 357 -7.18 -16.86 6.45
CA GLY A 357 -5.77 -16.47 6.38
C GLY A 357 -5.54 -14.99 6.67
N SER A 358 -6.55 -14.16 6.37
CA SER A 358 -6.49 -12.70 6.49
C SER A 358 -7.80 -12.13 7.01
N LEU A 359 -7.70 -11.12 7.88
CA LEU A 359 -8.84 -10.49 8.55
C LEU A 359 -8.74 -8.98 8.47
N LEU A 360 -9.80 -8.34 7.97
CA LEU A 360 -10.00 -6.90 8.03
C LEU A 360 -10.90 -6.56 9.22
N ILE A 361 -10.43 -5.71 10.13
CA ILE A 361 -11.27 -5.12 11.19
C ILE A 361 -11.70 -3.74 10.73
N GLU A 362 -13.00 -3.55 10.53
CA GLU A 362 -13.59 -2.27 10.17
C GLU A 362 -14.47 -1.72 11.29
N GLY A 363 -14.07 -0.55 11.78
CA GLY A 363 -14.95 0.31 12.56
C GLY A 363 -15.38 -0.17 13.93
N GLY A 364 -15.90 0.80 14.65
CA GLY A 364 -16.35 0.69 16.02
C GLY A 364 -15.18 0.82 17.02
N ARG A 365 -15.21 1.90 17.82
CA ARG A 365 -14.20 2.20 18.86
C ARG A 365 -13.84 0.96 19.69
N GLY A 366 -14.84 0.18 20.09
CA GLY A 366 -14.62 -0.96 20.99
C GLY A 366 -13.75 -2.06 20.38
N ILE A 367 -14.03 -2.49 19.15
CA ILE A 367 -13.28 -3.57 18.52
C ILE A 367 -11.88 -3.10 18.09
N ILE A 368 -11.72 -1.86 17.63
CA ILE A 368 -10.43 -1.26 17.31
C ILE A 368 -9.55 -1.24 18.58
N THR A 369 -10.09 -0.69 19.68
CA THR A 369 -9.37 -0.63 20.96
C THR A 369 -9.00 -2.01 21.46
N SER A 370 -9.91 -2.98 21.40
CA SER A 370 -9.64 -4.36 21.83
C SER A 370 -8.54 -5.00 20.98
N ALA A 371 -8.54 -4.80 19.68
CA ALA A 371 -7.52 -5.35 18.79
C ALA A 371 -6.13 -4.76 19.06
N LEU A 372 -6.05 -3.45 19.30
CA LEU A 372 -4.80 -2.77 19.67
C LEU A 372 -4.30 -3.24 21.05
N ARG A 373 -5.16 -3.28 22.07
CA ARG A 373 -4.80 -3.80 23.41
C ARG A 373 -4.31 -5.24 23.39
N SER A 374 -4.90 -6.07 22.55
CA SER A 374 -4.53 -7.49 22.43
C SER A 374 -3.25 -7.71 21.60
N HIS A 375 -2.62 -6.66 21.08
CA HIS A 375 -1.42 -6.71 20.22
C HIS A 375 -1.56 -7.66 19.03
N VAL A 376 -2.76 -7.74 18.44
CA VAL A 376 -3.04 -8.67 17.35
C VAL A 376 -3.06 -7.99 15.97
N VAL A 377 -2.85 -6.69 15.91
CA VAL A 377 -2.85 -5.90 14.69
C VAL A 377 -1.50 -5.98 14.00
N ASP A 378 -1.48 -6.39 12.73
CA ASP A 378 -0.28 -6.45 11.90
C ASP A 378 -0.15 -5.19 11.01
N ARG A 379 -1.29 -4.56 10.68
CA ARG A 379 -1.33 -3.33 9.87
C ARG A 379 -2.45 -2.41 10.31
N LEU A 380 -2.15 -1.13 10.39
CA LEU A 380 -3.13 -0.07 10.64
C LEU A 380 -3.25 0.82 9.40
N ILE A 381 -4.48 1.04 8.94
CA ILE A 381 -4.83 1.93 7.83
C ILE A 381 -5.88 2.91 8.36
N VAL A 382 -5.55 4.19 8.39
CA VAL A 382 -6.44 5.24 8.89
C VAL A 382 -6.71 6.24 7.79
N CYS A 383 -7.97 6.38 7.40
CA CYS A 383 -8.41 7.46 6.54
C CYS A 383 -8.67 8.70 7.41
N ILE A 384 -7.98 9.78 7.14
CA ILE A 384 -8.08 11.06 7.85
C ILE A 384 -8.76 12.06 6.92
N ALA A 385 -10.03 12.35 7.19
CA ALA A 385 -10.79 13.31 6.42
C ALA A 385 -10.47 14.75 6.86
N PRO A 386 -10.48 15.73 5.95
CA PRO A 386 -10.22 17.14 6.25
C PRO A 386 -11.41 17.80 6.96
N LYS A 387 -11.85 17.22 8.08
CA LYS A 387 -13.01 17.63 8.89
C LYS A 387 -12.63 17.70 10.35
N VAL A 388 -13.25 18.61 11.09
CA VAL A 388 -13.16 18.75 12.55
C VAL A 388 -14.58 18.84 13.11
N ILE A 389 -14.90 18.00 14.10
CA ILE A 389 -16.24 18.01 14.72
C ILE A 389 -16.22 18.23 16.23
N GLY A 390 -15.05 18.26 16.87
CA GLY A 390 -14.91 18.47 18.32
C GLY A 390 -15.37 17.27 19.13
N GLU A 391 -16.45 17.40 19.89
CA GLU A 391 -17.02 16.26 20.63
C GLU A 391 -17.65 15.23 19.70
N GLY A 392 -17.28 13.96 19.89
CA GLY A 392 -17.77 12.85 19.11
C GLY A 392 -17.22 11.52 19.60
N VAL A 393 -17.48 10.46 18.88
CA VAL A 393 -16.97 9.12 19.17
C VAL A 393 -15.50 9.05 18.73
N ALA A 394 -14.58 8.90 19.67
CA ALA A 394 -13.16 8.72 19.36
C ALA A 394 -12.92 7.39 18.63
N ALA A 395 -11.99 7.36 17.69
CA ALA A 395 -11.63 6.16 16.93
C ALA A 395 -11.04 5.06 17.81
N VAL A 396 -10.18 5.45 18.74
CA VAL A 396 -9.50 4.56 19.70
C VAL A 396 -9.90 4.97 21.10
N GLY A 397 -10.14 3.98 21.95
CA GLY A 397 -10.38 4.17 23.37
C GLY A 397 -9.09 4.19 24.16
N ASP A 398 -9.23 4.03 25.48
CA ASP A 398 -8.08 3.92 26.38
C ASP A 398 -7.22 2.69 26.03
N LEU A 399 -5.92 2.88 25.83
CA LEU A 399 -4.93 1.81 25.60
C LEU A 399 -4.07 1.51 26.83
N HIS A 400 -4.39 2.13 27.99
CA HIS A 400 -3.59 2.06 29.21
C HIS A 400 -2.15 2.57 29.02
N ILE A 401 -1.99 3.66 28.26
CA ILE A 401 -0.73 4.35 28.02
C ILE A 401 -0.74 5.62 28.87
N ASP A 402 0.10 5.68 29.88
CA ASP A 402 0.17 6.80 30.79
C ASP A 402 1.18 7.87 30.35
N TYR A 403 2.21 7.48 29.62
CA TYR A 403 3.26 8.37 29.17
C TYR A 403 3.46 8.31 27.65
N LEU A 404 3.76 9.43 27.03
CA LEU A 404 3.95 9.52 25.56
C LEU A 404 5.09 8.60 25.04
N ARG A 405 6.12 8.34 25.86
CA ARG A 405 7.19 7.41 25.52
C ARG A 405 6.71 5.94 25.35
N GLU A 406 5.55 5.62 25.90
CA GLU A 406 4.91 4.30 25.83
C GLU A 406 3.95 4.19 24.65
N ALA A 407 3.82 5.28 23.87
CA ALA A 407 2.91 5.33 22.73
C ALA A 407 3.26 4.23 21.71
N LEU A 408 2.22 3.62 21.14
CA LEU A 408 2.37 2.69 20.04
C LEU A 408 3.00 3.41 18.84
N THR A 409 4.18 2.97 18.43
CA THR A 409 4.90 3.46 17.25
C THR A 409 4.72 2.51 16.07
N PHE A 410 5.04 3.00 14.88
CA PHE A 410 4.83 2.27 13.64
C PHE A 410 6.11 2.25 12.82
N SER A 411 6.48 1.07 12.33
CA SER A 411 7.42 0.94 11.21
C SER A 411 6.69 1.10 9.88
N ARG A 412 7.44 1.40 8.81
CA ARG A 412 6.90 1.61 7.46
C ARG A 412 5.73 2.62 7.44
N ALA A 413 5.77 3.59 8.36
CA ALA A 413 4.74 4.61 8.47
C ALA A 413 4.75 5.53 7.24
N ARG A 414 3.58 5.72 6.63
CA ARG A 414 3.43 6.53 5.42
C ARG A 414 2.09 7.25 5.40
N PHE A 415 2.07 8.39 4.71
CA PHE A 415 0.86 9.16 4.43
C PHE A 415 0.67 9.33 2.93
N VAL A 416 -0.56 9.13 2.45
CA VAL A 416 -0.93 9.21 1.03
C VAL A 416 -2.22 9.95 0.87
N THR A 417 -2.31 10.80 -0.15
CA THR A 417 -3.57 11.43 -0.53
C THR A 417 -4.48 10.45 -1.26
N CYS A 418 -5.77 10.45 -0.91
CA CYS A 418 -6.80 9.64 -1.55
C CYS A 418 -8.06 10.48 -1.76
N GLY A 419 -8.17 11.13 -2.92
CA GLY A 419 -9.13 12.19 -3.14
C GLY A 419 -8.83 13.39 -2.24
N GLU A 420 -9.78 13.75 -1.39
CA GLU A 420 -9.63 14.85 -0.41
C GLU A 420 -9.05 14.37 0.93
N ASP A 421 -8.98 13.05 1.15
CA ASP A 421 -8.54 12.45 2.41
C ASP A 421 -7.05 12.15 2.41
N LEU A 422 -6.48 12.05 3.61
CA LEU A 422 -5.12 11.58 3.86
C LEU A 422 -5.17 10.19 4.48
N ILE A 423 -4.52 9.21 3.85
CA ILE A 423 -4.46 7.84 4.38
C ILE A 423 -3.14 7.61 5.09
N PHE A 424 -3.19 7.26 6.36
CA PHE A 424 -2.06 6.72 7.10
C PHE A 424 -1.97 5.21 6.95
N TYR A 425 -0.77 4.71 6.77
CA TYR A 425 -0.41 3.30 6.80
C TYR A 425 0.74 3.07 7.75
N GLY A 426 0.69 2.00 8.55
CA GLY A 426 1.80 1.65 9.42
C GLY A 426 1.68 0.22 9.95
N GLU A 427 2.82 -0.38 10.28
CA GLU A 427 2.92 -1.67 10.95
C GLU A 427 3.28 -1.41 12.42
N PRO A 428 2.41 -1.81 13.40
CA PRO A 428 2.65 -1.54 14.81
C PRO A 428 3.92 -2.22 15.33
N GLN A 429 4.73 -1.51 16.11
CA GLN A 429 5.95 -1.99 16.76
C GLN A 429 5.68 -2.42 18.20
N TRP A 430 5.17 -3.64 18.38
CA TRP A 430 4.79 -4.16 19.70
C TRP A 430 5.96 -4.41 20.65
N GLU A 431 7.17 -4.68 20.13
CA GLU A 431 8.36 -4.94 20.95
C GLU A 431 8.89 -3.67 21.62
N ALA A 432 8.79 -2.53 20.95
CA ALA A 432 9.19 -1.24 21.50
C ALA A 432 8.34 -0.84 22.73
N MET A 433 7.06 -1.19 22.76
CA MET A 433 6.19 -0.99 23.93
C MET A 433 6.60 -1.86 25.13
N ARG A 434 7.09 -3.09 24.90
CA ARG A 434 7.50 -4.01 25.97
C ARG A 434 8.85 -3.65 26.61
N ALA A 435 9.73 -2.99 25.87
CA ALA A 435 11.04 -2.59 26.35
C ALA A 435 11.00 -1.32 27.21
N SER A 436 9.88 -0.58 27.20
CA SER A 436 9.69 0.68 27.92
C SER A 436 8.84 0.51 29.20
N ALA A 437 8.25 -0.65 29.41
CA ALA A 437 7.48 -1.04 30.60
C ALA A 437 8.34 -1.93 31.51
#